data_dd6e20d1db2c85acb9466edc2183e3ac
#
_entry.id   dd6e20d1db2c85acb9466edc2183e3ac
#
_cell.length_a   1.000
_cell.length_b   1.000
_cell.length_c   1.000
_cell.angle_alpha   90.00
_cell.angle_beta   90.00
_cell.angle_gamma   90.00
#
_symmetry.space_group_name_H-M   'P 1'
#
loop_
_entity.id
_entity.type
_entity.pdbx_description
1 polymer ?
#
loop_
_entity_poly.entity_id
_entity_poly.type
_entity_poly.pdbx_seq_one_letter_code
_entity_poly.pdbx_strand_id
1 'polypeptide(L)'
;MALFSQPTARALAILDLLMANPHQAFGLTEMTRRLNLNKATCHAILTTMANYGFLIQHPKTKAYRLGPSIIAAGNAAFAQFPVLEYARPELEGLQNDLKVGFAVTARSKLHQVLLALYGHATPLIDSFQLGLRLPNTAPIAACFTAFSPAKALEAWLTRAHESRGGYNERLDQKLRVSVIAIRARGYEVTLKTKAEEELTAELSRIHQSWSLTELEDAANKYQNGVCDEHYHLDRIDPKARYDVSTIAVPVCVYRDVPVMCFVAGSIDKPITGAQIEDIAARMKESADRVTALAMGKTSV
;
A
#
# COMPACT_ATOMS: atom_id res chain seq x y z
N MET A 1 7.50 -14.20 21.16
CA MET A 1 7.36 -14.45 19.71
C MET A 1 5.94 -14.94 19.44
N ALA A 2 5.16 -14.27 18.60
CA ALA A 2 3.87 -14.81 18.20
C ALA A 2 4.10 -16.04 17.31
N LEU A 3 3.45 -17.15 17.62
CA LEU A 3 3.50 -18.38 16.83
C LEU A 3 2.91 -18.10 15.44
N PHE A 4 3.72 -18.20 14.42
CA PHE A 4 3.33 -18.00 13.02
C PHE A 4 2.78 -19.33 12.46
N SER A 5 1.50 -19.36 12.10
CA SER A 5 0.87 -20.56 11.52
C SER A 5 1.21 -20.68 10.03
N GLN A 6 2.10 -21.59 9.68
CA GLN A 6 2.49 -21.87 8.29
C GLN A 6 1.30 -22.26 7.39
N PRO A 7 0.36 -23.14 7.81
CA PRO A 7 -0.81 -23.45 6.99
C PRO A 7 -1.68 -22.22 6.69
N THR A 8 -1.87 -21.35 7.69
CA THR A 8 -2.64 -20.11 7.51
C THR A 8 -1.94 -19.15 6.55
N ALA A 9 -0.63 -18.97 6.69
CA ALA A 9 0.16 -18.14 5.78
C ALA A 9 0.07 -18.63 4.32
N ARG A 10 0.12 -19.93 4.11
CA ARG A 10 -0.04 -20.55 2.78
C ARG A 10 -1.43 -20.32 2.19
N ALA A 11 -2.48 -20.41 2.99
CA ALA A 11 -3.84 -20.10 2.55
C ALA A 11 -3.99 -18.63 2.15
N LEU A 12 -3.40 -17.71 2.92
CA LEU A 12 -3.37 -16.29 2.59
C LEU A 12 -2.57 -16.00 1.30
N ALA A 13 -1.45 -16.68 1.08
CA ALA A 13 -0.66 -16.56 -0.14
C ALA A 13 -1.45 -17.02 -1.40
N ILE A 14 -2.30 -18.03 -1.28
CA ILE A 14 -3.21 -18.45 -2.35
C ILE A 14 -4.23 -17.34 -2.67
N LEU A 15 -4.80 -16.70 -1.65
CA LEU A 15 -5.70 -15.56 -1.85
C LEU A 15 -4.98 -14.39 -2.52
N ASP A 16 -3.77 -14.07 -2.07
CA ASP A 16 -2.97 -12.98 -2.65
C ASP A 16 -2.68 -13.23 -4.14
N LEU A 17 -2.30 -14.46 -4.51
CA LEU A 17 -2.10 -14.84 -5.92
C LEU A 17 -3.38 -14.60 -6.75
N LEU A 18 -4.53 -15.02 -6.25
CA LEU A 18 -5.80 -14.92 -6.98
C LEU A 18 -6.32 -13.47 -7.01
N MET A 19 -6.13 -12.69 -5.95
CA MET A 19 -6.48 -11.26 -5.93
C MET A 19 -5.64 -10.45 -6.90
N ALA A 20 -4.36 -10.78 -7.02
CA ALA A 20 -3.45 -10.14 -7.97
C ALA A 20 -3.78 -10.49 -9.44
N ASN A 21 -4.52 -11.56 -9.69
CA ASN A 21 -4.85 -12.05 -11.04
C ASN A 21 -6.37 -12.30 -11.17
N PRO A 22 -7.23 -11.27 -11.05
CA PRO A 22 -8.68 -11.46 -10.91
C PRO A 22 -9.36 -12.11 -12.13
N HIS A 23 -8.74 -12.00 -13.30
CA HIS A 23 -9.26 -12.57 -14.57
C HIS A 23 -8.70 -13.96 -14.89
N GLN A 24 -7.81 -14.49 -14.05
CA GLN A 24 -7.16 -15.79 -14.27
C GLN A 24 -7.68 -16.85 -13.28
N ALA A 25 -7.60 -18.09 -13.72
CA ALA A 25 -7.82 -19.26 -12.88
C ALA A 25 -6.58 -20.14 -12.93
N PHE A 26 -6.14 -20.64 -11.77
CA PHE A 26 -4.90 -21.40 -11.67
C PHE A 26 -5.16 -22.86 -11.29
N GLY A 27 -4.50 -23.77 -12.00
CA GLY A 27 -4.48 -25.18 -11.65
C GLY A 27 -3.55 -25.48 -10.48
N LEU A 28 -3.74 -26.63 -9.83
CA LEU A 28 -2.93 -27.09 -8.70
C LEU A 28 -1.41 -27.02 -8.99
N THR A 29 -0.99 -27.54 -10.14
CA THR A 29 0.45 -27.60 -10.50
C THR A 29 1.06 -26.20 -10.65
N GLU A 30 0.31 -25.26 -11.19
CA GLU A 30 0.79 -23.88 -11.34
C GLU A 30 0.85 -23.18 -9.98
N MET A 31 -0.17 -23.35 -9.14
CA MET A 31 -0.14 -22.79 -7.78
C MET A 31 1.02 -23.34 -6.94
N THR A 32 1.29 -24.66 -7.01
CA THR A 32 2.42 -25.25 -6.30
C THR A 32 3.76 -24.64 -6.74
N ARG A 33 3.93 -24.41 -8.05
CA ARG A 33 5.15 -23.81 -8.59
C ARG A 33 5.29 -22.34 -8.16
N ARG A 34 4.23 -21.52 -8.31
CA ARG A 34 4.26 -20.07 -8.02
C ARG A 34 4.43 -19.77 -6.53
N LEU A 35 3.84 -20.61 -5.66
CA LEU A 35 3.86 -20.41 -4.21
C LEU A 35 4.90 -21.25 -3.49
N ASN A 36 5.73 -21.99 -4.25
CA ASN A 36 6.73 -22.91 -3.71
C ASN A 36 6.16 -23.86 -2.64
N LEU A 37 5.00 -24.46 -2.92
CA LEU A 37 4.30 -25.39 -2.02
C LEU A 37 4.42 -26.83 -2.52
N ASN A 38 4.49 -27.80 -1.59
CA ASN A 38 4.32 -29.19 -2.01
C ASN A 38 2.88 -29.46 -2.44
N LYS A 39 2.70 -30.40 -3.36
CA LYS A 39 1.42 -30.71 -4.02
C LYS A 39 0.33 -31.14 -3.03
N ALA A 40 0.67 -31.97 -2.04
CA ALA A 40 -0.29 -32.48 -1.07
C ALA A 40 -0.83 -31.35 -0.16
N THR A 41 0.04 -30.50 0.36
CA THR A 41 -0.35 -29.35 1.17
C THR A 41 -1.19 -28.35 0.37
N CYS A 42 -0.76 -28.01 -0.84
CA CYS A 42 -1.50 -27.10 -1.70
C CYS A 42 -2.90 -27.65 -2.00
N HIS A 43 -3.01 -28.92 -2.37
CA HIS A 43 -4.30 -29.59 -2.64
C HIS A 43 -5.24 -29.56 -1.42
N ALA A 44 -4.71 -29.89 -0.23
CA ALA A 44 -5.50 -29.87 1.01
C ALA A 44 -6.05 -28.48 1.33
N ILE A 45 -5.21 -27.43 1.19
CA ILE A 45 -5.63 -26.05 1.41
C ILE A 45 -6.69 -25.63 0.39
N LEU A 46 -6.47 -25.87 -0.90
CA LEU A 46 -7.39 -25.53 -1.98
C LEU A 46 -8.76 -26.23 -1.81
N THR A 47 -8.75 -27.50 -1.44
CA THR A 47 -9.97 -28.27 -1.18
C THR A 47 -10.74 -27.69 0.01
N THR A 48 -10.04 -27.38 1.09
CA THR A 48 -10.65 -26.76 2.28
C THR A 48 -11.26 -25.41 1.93
N MET A 49 -10.51 -24.53 1.27
CA MET A 49 -11.00 -23.21 0.88
C MET A 49 -12.18 -23.27 -0.09
N ALA A 50 -12.19 -24.26 -0.99
CA ALA A 50 -13.32 -24.48 -1.90
C ALA A 50 -14.56 -24.97 -1.15
N ASN A 51 -14.42 -25.89 -0.19
CA ASN A 51 -15.53 -26.37 0.65
C ASN A 51 -16.16 -25.24 1.50
N TYR A 52 -15.38 -24.26 1.91
CA TYR A 52 -15.87 -23.07 2.63
C TYR A 52 -16.30 -21.92 1.71
N GLY A 53 -16.30 -22.13 0.39
CA GLY A 53 -16.75 -21.15 -0.60
C GLY A 53 -15.79 -19.96 -0.83
N PHE A 54 -14.58 -19.98 -0.26
CA PHE A 54 -13.55 -18.97 -0.54
C PHE A 54 -12.94 -19.12 -1.92
N LEU A 55 -12.97 -20.34 -2.48
CA LEU A 55 -12.58 -20.65 -3.85
C LEU A 55 -13.70 -21.38 -4.58
N ILE A 56 -13.66 -21.32 -5.91
CA ILE A 56 -14.46 -22.16 -6.80
C ILE A 56 -13.51 -22.93 -7.70
N GLN A 57 -13.71 -24.25 -7.79
CA GLN A 57 -13.00 -25.09 -8.74
C GLN A 57 -13.82 -25.29 -10.00
N HIS A 58 -13.23 -25.01 -11.16
CA HIS A 58 -13.88 -25.26 -12.43
C HIS A 58 -14.05 -26.79 -12.69
N PRO A 59 -15.24 -27.27 -13.02
CA PRO A 59 -15.52 -28.71 -13.05
C PRO A 59 -14.70 -29.48 -14.08
N LYS A 60 -14.40 -28.87 -15.23
CA LYS A 60 -13.61 -29.50 -16.31
C LYS A 60 -12.11 -29.28 -16.17
N THR A 61 -11.67 -28.02 -16.06
CA THR A 61 -10.24 -27.67 -16.05
C THR A 61 -9.57 -27.88 -14.70
N LYS A 62 -10.36 -28.09 -13.63
CA LYS A 62 -9.90 -28.19 -12.23
C LYS A 62 -9.12 -26.97 -11.75
N ALA A 63 -9.15 -25.85 -12.49
CA ALA A 63 -8.54 -24.60 -12.08
C ALA A 63 -9.40 -23.89 -11.01
N TYR A 64 -8.75 -23.14 -10.13
CA TYR A 64 -9.36 -22.43 -9.01
C TYR A 64 -9.39 -20.92 -9.28
N ARG A 65 -10.45 -20.26 -8.78
CA ARG A 65 -10.62 -18.80 -8.74
C ARG A 65 -11.25 -18.40 -7.41
N LEU A 66 -11.29 -17.11 -7.11
CA LEU A 66 -11.97 -16.59 -5.91
C LEU A 66 -13.45 -16.99 -5.90
N GLY A 67 -13.94 -17.38 -4.74
CA GLY A 67 -15.31 -17.81 -4.49
C GLY A 67 -16.17 -16.72 -3.83
N PRO A 68 -17.50 -16.96 -3.72
CA PRO A 68 -18.46 -15.96 -3.24
C PRO A 68 -18.26 -15.56 -1.78
N SER A 69 -17.62 -16.40 -0.94
CA SER A 69 -17.33 -16.04 0.45
C SER A 69 -16.37 -14.86 0.57
N ILE A 70 -15.51 -14.62 -0.44
CA ILE A 70 -14.64 -13.44 -0.50
C ILE A 70 -15.47 -12.16 -0.66
N ILE A 71 -16.53 -12.20 -1.50
CA ILE A 71 -17.43 -11.05 -1.69
C ILE A 71 -18.13 -10.71 -0.37
N ALA A 72 -18.64 -11.74 0.33
CA ALA A 72 -19.30 -11.54 1.62
C ALA A 72 -18.34 -10.97 2.68
N ALA A 73 -17.11 -11.49 2.75
CA ALA A 73 -16.08 -10.98 3.64
C ALA A 73 -15.68 -9.54 3.29
N GLY A 74 -15.53 -9.23 2.00
CA GLY A 74 -15.26 -7.88 1.52
C GLY A 74 -16.36 -6.89 1.88
N ASN A 75 -17.63 -7.24 1.65
CA ASN A 75 -18.76 -6.40 2.00
C ASN A 75 -18.84 -6.15 3.52
N ALA A 76 -18.59 -7.16 4.34
CA ALA A 76 -18.52 -7.00 5.80
C ALA A 76 -17.38 -6.09 6.22
N ALA A 77 -16.22 -6.18 5.57
CA ALA A 77 -15.09 -5.29 5.81
C ALA A 77 -15.41 -3.85 5.38
N PHE A 78 -16.03 -3.64 4.22
CA PHE A 78 -16.46 -2.32 3.76
C PHE A 78 -17.44 -1.65 4.73
N ALA A 79 -18.37 -2.42 5.31
CA ALA A 79 -19.28 -1.91 6.33
C ALA A 79 -18.55 -1.40 7.60
N GLN A 80 -17.38 -1.96 7.92
CA GLN A 80 -16.53 -1.51 9.01
C GLN A 80 -15.59 -0.34 8.62
N PHE A 81 -15.41 -0.09 7.31
CA PHE A 81 -14.57 0.98 6.77
C PHE A 81 -15.38 1.90 5.84
N PRO A 82 -16.42 2.60 6.34
CA PRO A 82 -17.26 3.48 5.51
C PRO A 82 -16.48 4.62 4.87
N VAL A 83 -15.29 4.90 5.37
CA VAL A 83 -14.33 5.87 4.81
C VAL A 83 -14.08 5.65 3.32
N LEU A 84 -14.01 4.39 2.85
CA LEU A 84 -13.76 4.08 1.43
C LEU A 84 -14.94 4.47 0.52
N GLU A 85 -16.17 4.36 1.00
CA GLU A 85 -17.35 4.81 0.25
C GLU A 85 -17.34 6.31 0.02
N TYR A 86 -16.97 7.07 1.07
CA TYR A 86 -16.88 8.53 0.99
C TYR A 86 -15.65 9.01 0.23
N ALA A 87 -14.55 8.26 0.27
CA ALA A 87 -13.32 8.58 -0.44
C ALA A 87 -13.48 8.54 -1.97
N ARG A 88 -14.31 7.62 -2.49
CA ARG A 88 -14.46 7.43 -3.94
C ARG A 88 -14.86 8.72 -4.67
N PRO A 89 -16.00 9.37 -4.40
CA PRO A 89 -16.41 10.56 -5.14
C PRO A 89 -15.42 11.71 -4.97
N GLU A 90 -14.81 11.86 -3.81
CA GLU A 90 -13.81 12.88 -3.53
C GLU A 90 -12.56 12.71 -4.42
N LEU A 91 -12.02 11.49 -4.49
CA LEU A 91 -10.80 11.20 -5.26
C LEU A 91 -11.06 11.19 -6.77
N GLU A 92 -12.24 10.75 -7.23
CA GLU A 92 -12.66 10.86 -8.63
C GLU A 92 -12.80 12.34 -9.04
N GLY A 93 -13.32 13.20 -8.17
CA GLY A 93 -13.38 14.65 -8.39
C GLY A 93 -11.98 15.27 -8.47
N LEU A 94 -11.11 14.97 -7.51
CA LEU A 94 -9.72 15.47 -7.51
C LEU A 94 -8.95 15.01 -8.75
N GLN A 95 -9.13 13.75 -9.17
CA GLN A 95 -8.51 13.22 -10.37
C GLN A 95 -8.92 13.99 -11.63
N ASN A 96 -10.22 14.28 -11.75
CA ASN A 96 -10.74 15.02 -12.90
C ASN A 96 -10.18 16.43 -12.97
N ASP A 97 -9.93 17.05 -11.82
CA ASP A 97 -9.44 18.42 -11.74
C ASP A 97 -7.92 18.51 -11.89
N LEU A 98 -7.18 17.68 -11.16
CA LEU A 98 -5.72 17.74 -11.04
C LEU A 98 -4.99 16.94 -12.14
N LYS A 99 -5.68 16.02 -12.82
CA LYS A 99 -5.11 15.12 -13.85
C LYS A 99 -3.94 14.27 -13.33
N VAL A 100 -3.97 13.93 -12.06
CA VAL A 100 -3.03 13.00 -11.40
C VAL A 100 -3.76 11.74 -10.93
N GLY A 101 -3.06 10.63 -10.80
CA GLY A 101 -3.62 9.41 -10.25
C GLY A 101 -3.67 9.45 -8.74
N PHE A 102 -4.63 8.74 -8.14
CA PHE A 102 -4.77 8.61 -6.70
C PHE A 102 -4.82 7.15 -6.27
N ALA A 103 -4.20 6.88 -5.14
CA ALA A 103 -4.27 5.61 -4.44
C ALA A 103 -4.83 5.82 -3.03
N VAL A 104 -5.49 4.80 -2.50
CA VAL A 104 -5.86 4.73 -1.09
C VAL A 104 -5.11 3.59 -0.45
N THR A 105 -4.36 3.89 0.59
CA THR A 105 -3.66 2.87 1.38
C THR A 105 -4.19 2.83 2.80
N ALA A 106 -4.25 1.64 3.40
CA ALA A 106 -4.55 1.46 4.81
C ALA A 106 -3.40 0.79 5.53
N ARG A 107 -3.23 1.12 6.81
CA ARG A 107 -2.19 0.53 7.64
C ARG A 107 -2.66 -0.76 8.29
N SER A 108 -1.93 -1.84 8.05
CA SER A 108 -1.92 -3.04 8.85
C SER A 108 -0.74 -2.98 9.83
N LYS A 109 -0.59 -3.96 10.73
CA LYS A 109 0.46 -3.94 11.77
C LYS A 109 1.87 -3.80 11.20
N LEU A 110 2.19 -4.56 10.16
CA LEU A 110 3.53 -4.66 9.56
C LEU A 110 3.61 -4.07 8.14
N HIS A 111 2.47 -3.78 7.52
CA HIS A 111 2.39 -3.35 6.14
C HIS A 111 1.42 -2.18 5.99
N GLN A 112 1.54 -1.46 4.91
CA GLN A 112 0.45 -0.71 4.31
C GLN A 112 -0.09 -1.50 3.12
N VAL A 113 -1.42 -1.49 2.97
CA VAL A 113 -2.13 -2.27 1.95
C VAL A 113 -2.80 -1.31 0.99
N LEU A 114 -2.61 -1.51 -0.30
CA LEU A 114 -3.28 -0.74 -1.35
C LEU A 114 -4.73 -1.20 -1.48
N LEU A 115 -5.70 -0.31 -1.20
CA LEU A 115 -7.13 -0.61 -1.18
C LEU A 115 -7.86 -0.16 -2.43
N ALA A 116 -7.47 0.97 -3.03
CA ALA A 116 -8.13 1.51 -4.20
C ALA A 116 -7.15 2.32 -5.06
N LEU A 117 -7.43 2.39 -6.35
CA LEU A 117 -6.73 3.21 -7.35
C LEU A 117 -7.78 3.98 -8.14
N TYR A 118 -7.52 5.26 -8.38
CA TYR A 118 -8.34 6.16 -9.17
C TYR A 118 -7.44 6.90 -10.16
N GLY A 119 -7.86 7.00 -11.41
CA GLY A 119 -7.15 7.81 -12.40
C GLY A 119 -6.53 7.01 -13.53
N HIS A 120 -5.83 7.79 -14.38
CA HIS A 120 -5.15 7.21 -15.53
C HIS A 120 -3.95 6.39 -15.11
N ALA A 121 -3.78 5.29 -15.79
CA ALA A 121 -2.65 4.41 -15.70
C ALA A 121 -1.33 5.16 -15.96
N THR A 122 -0.39 4.99 -15.04
CA THR A 122 1.03 5.30 -15.27
C THR A 122 1.84 4.04 -15.03
N PRO A 123 3.07 3.97 -15.55
CA PRO A 123 3.89 2.77 -15.36
C PRO A 123 3.99 2.31 -13.90
N LEU A 124 4.05 3.24 -12.95
CA LEU A 124 4.09 2.91 -11.52
C LEU A 124 2.73 2.40 -11.02
N ILE A 125 1.63 3.09 -11.33
CA ILE A 125 0.28 2.69 -10.91
C ILE A 125 -0.16 1.39 -11.61
N ASP A 126 0.17 1.22 -12.89
CA ASP A 126 -0.11 -0.02 -13.63
C ASP A 126 0.63 -1.23 -13.06
N SER A 127 1.79 -0.99 -12.44
CA SER A 127 2.55 -2.03 -11.77
C SER A 127 1.98 -2.39 -10.40
N PHE A 128 1.12 -1.53 -9.82
CA PHE A 128 0.49 -1.77 -8.53
C PHE A 128 -0.85 -2.48 -8.70
N GLN A 129 -1.05 -3.53 -7.90
CA GLN A 129 -2.30 -4.27 -7.84
C GLN A 129 -2.98 -4.05 -6.50
N LEU A 130 -4.32 -4.06 -6.50
CA LEU A 130 -5.09 -4.02 -5.26
C LEU A 130 -4.66 -5.16 -4.33
N GLY A 131 -4.49 -4.85 -3.06
CA GLY A 131 -3.95 -5.78 -2.08
C GLY A 131 -2.42 -5.80 -1.98
N LEU A 132 -1.69 -5.08 -2.85
CA LEU A 132 -0.23 -4.94 -2.71
C LEU A 132 0.11 -4.46 -1.30
N ARG A 133 1.09 -5.15 -0.70
CA ARG A 133 1.59 -4.84 0.63
C ARG A 133 2.99 -4.26 0.54
N LEU A 134 3.16 -3.04 1.03
CA LEU A 134 4.47 -2.44 1.25
C LEU A 134 4.82 -2.51 2.73
N PRO A 135 6.09 -2.72 3.10
CA PRO A 135 6.49 -2.80 4.49
C PRO A 135 6.21 -1.48 5.23
N ASN A 136 5.64 -1.57 6.44
CA ASN A 136 5.51 -0.41 7.34
C ASN A 136 6.83 -0.21 8.09
N THR A 137 7.88 0.11 7.36
CA THR A 137 9.26 0.27 7.82
C THR A 137 9.85 1.51 7.16
N ALA A 138 10.64 2.29 7.91
CA ALA A 138 11.23 3.51 7.37
C ALA A 138 12.08 3.25 6.11
N PRO A 139 12.04 4.18 5.14
CA PRO A 139 11.31 5.45 5.11
C PRO A 139 9.85 5.33 4.63
N ILE A 140 9.40 4.15 4.22
CA ILE A 140 8.05 3.91 3.70
C ILE A 140 7.00 4.10 4.82
N ALA A 141 5.81 4.59 4.47
CA ALA A 141 4.69 4.85 5.39
C ALA A 141 4.97 5.95 6.44
N ALA A 142 5.81 6.92 6.12
CA ALA A 142 6.13 8.03 7.02
C ALA A 142 4.89 8.89 7.33
N CYS A 143 3.95 9.04 6.39
CA CYS A 143 2.67 9.72 6.60
C CYS A 143 1.88 9.08 7.76
N PHE A 144 1.75 7.76 7.81
CA PHE A 144 1.11 7.08 8.92
C PHE A 144 1.86 7.29 10.24
N THR A 145 3.18 7.21 10.19
CA THR A 145 4.05 7.30 11.37
C THR A 145 4.05 8.70 11.96
N ALA A 146 4.05 9.73 11.12
CA ALA A 146 4.07 11.13 11.54
C ALA A 146 2.88 11.50 12.43
N PHE A 147 1.70 10.90 12.22
CA PHE A 147 0.49 11.15 13.00
C PHE A 147 0.15 10.01 13.96
N SER A 148 1.11 9.15 14.27
CA SER A 148 0.97 8.08 15.25
C SER A 148 1.64 8.44 16.57
N PRO A 149 1.31 7.73 17.69
CA PRO A 149 2.01 7.91 18.97
C PRO A 149 3.52 7.65 18.86
N ALA A 150 4.32 8.28 19.72
CA ALA A 150 5.78 8.20 19.72
C ALA A 150 6.31 6.75 19.67
N LYS A 151 5.67 5.81 20.37
CA LYS A 151 6.02 4.39 20.33
C LYS A 151 5.97 3.79 18.92
N ALA A 152 5.09 4.27 18.06
CA ALA A 152 5.00 3.81 16.68
C ALA A 152 6.18 4.30 15.83
N LEU A 153 6.66 5.52 16.08
CA LEU A 153 7.87 6.06 15.45
C LEU A 153 9.10 5.23 15.82
N GLU A 154 9.30 4.96 17.11
CA GLU A 154 10.45 4.17 17.54
C GLU A 154 10.43 2.75 16.94
N ALA A 155 9.28 2.09 16.94
CA ALA A 155 9.13 0.77 16.32
C ALA A 155 9.36 0.79 14.79
N TRP A 156 9.02 1.88 14.11
CA TRP A 156 9.22 2.07 12.68
C TRP A 156 10.71 2.27 12.34
N LEU A 157 11.43 3.08 13.14
CA LEU A 157 12.87 3.28 13.04
C LEU A 157 13.64 2.00 13.37
N THR A 158 13.27 1.30 14.45
CA THR A 158 13.91 0.03 14.85
C THR A 158 13.87 -0.98 13.71
N ARG A 159 12.73 -1.16 13.04
CA ARG A 159 12.62 -2.07 11.89
C ARG A 159 13.55 -1.69 10.74
N ALA A 160 13.72 -0.39 10.47
CA ALA A 160 14.64 0.06 9.44
C ALA A 160 16.11 -0.22 9.79
N HIS A 161 16.47 -0.05 11.05
CA HIS A 161 17.83 -0.38 11.51
C HIS A 161 18.09 -1.90 11.49
N GLU A 162 17.11 -2.70 11.94
CA GLU A 162 17.20 -4.15 11.90
C GLU A 162 17.35 -4.70 10.47
N SER A 163 16.57 -4.16 9.51
CA SER A 163 16.65 -4.58 8.10
C SER A 163 17.99 -4.25 7.43
N ARG A 164 18.75 -3.31 8.00
CA ARG A 164 20.06 -2.86 7.50
C ARG A 164 21.24 -3.37 8.33
N GLY A 165 21.00 -4.29 9.23
CA GLY A 165 22.04 -4.95 10.02
C GLY A 165 22.48 -4.18 11.28
N GLY A 166 21.78 -3.10 11.66
CA GLY A 166 22.04 -2.40 12.91
C GLY A 166 21.75 -0.90 12.90
N TYR A 167 21.96 -0.25 14.04
CA TYR A 167 21.71 1.16 14.23
C TYR A 167 22.64 2.04 13.40
N ASN A 168 22.09 3.06 12.77
CA ASN A 168 22.82 4.09 12.03
C ASN A 168 22.28 5.47 12.43
N GLU A 169 23.09 6.24 13.14
CA GLU A 169 22.73 7.56 13.69
C GLU A 169 22.33 8.56 12.60
N ARG A 170 23.09 8.62 11.50
CA ARG A 170 22.81 9.55 10.38
C ARG A 170 21.46 9.27 9.74
N LEU A 171 21.13 7.98 9.54
CA LEU A 171 19.84 7.54 9.02
C LEU A 171 18.72 7.88 10.02
N ASP A 172 18.92 7.61 11.31
CA ASP A 172 17.95 7.90 12.36
C ASP A 172 17.59 9.38 12.39
N GLN A 173 18.59 10.26 12.43
CA GLN A 173 18.41 11.72 12.41
C GLN A 173 17.68 12.18 11.14
N LYS A 174 18.06 11.70 9.96
CA LYS A 174 17.41 12.01 8.69
C LYS A 174 15.92 11.66 8.73
N LEU A 175 15.58 10.46 9.18
CA LEU A 175 14.20 9.99 9.24
C LEU A 175 13.35 10.75 10.26
N ARG A 176 13.91 11.12 11.41
CA ARG A 176 13.22 11.96 12.41
C ARG A 176 12.94 13.36 11.87
N VAL A 177 13.88 13.96 11.15
CA VAL A 177 13.67 15.27 10.50
C VAL A 177 12.52 15.20 9.51
N SER A 178 12.48 14.16 8.68
CA SER A 178 11.38 13.96 7.71
C SER A 178 10.01 13.80 8.42
N VAL A 179 9.93 13.00 9.47
CA VAL A 179 8.69 12.84 10.26
C VAL A 179 8.22 14.13 10.89
N ILE A 180 9.16 14.95 11.43
CA ILE A 180 8.85 16.28 11.99
C ILE A 180 8.29 17.20 10.90
N ALA A 181 8.93 17.24 9.73
CA ALA A 181 8.50 18.07 8.59
C ALA A 181 7.10 17.65 8.10
N ILE A 182 6.84 16.34 7.95
CA ILE A 182 5.54 15.79 7.56
C ILE A 182 4.46 16.18 8.57
N ARG A 183 4.73 16.01 9.87
CA ARG A 183 3.80 16.37 10.94
C ARG A 183 3.48 17.87 10.95
N ALA A 184 4.49 18.72 10.77
CA ALA A 184 4.32 20.17 10.80
C ALA A 184 3.45 20.69 9.64
N ARG A 185 3.64 20.15 8.42
CA ARG A 185 2.88 20.60 7.24
C ARG A 185 1.58 19.83 7.01
N GLY A 186 1.41 18.65 7.61
CA GLY A 186 0.19 17.86 7.51
C GLY A 186 0.15 16.86 6.35
N TYR A 187 1.24 16.70 5.59
CA TYR A 187 1.33 15.76 4.45
C TYR A 187 2.78 15.35 4.18
N GLU A 188 2.93 14.19 3.54
CA GLU A 188 4.21 13.66 3.06
C GLU A 188 4.41 14.01 1.59
N VAL A 189 5.65 14.30 1.21
CA VAL A 189 6.08 14.40 -0.20
C VAL A 189 7.29 13.52 -0.39
N THR A 190 7.24 12.62 -1.37
CA THR A 190 8.36 11.79 -1.77
C THR A 190 8.85 12.19 -3.15
N LEU A 191 10.15 12.06 -3.38
CA LEU A 191 10.79 12.31 -4.65
C LEU A 191 11.01 11.01 -5.41
N LYS A 192 11.02 11.09 -6.74
CA LYS A 192 11.41 9.96 -7.59
C LYS A 192 12.83 9.55 -7.26
N THR A 193 13.06 8.26 -7.18
CA THR A 193 14.34 7.66 -6.83
C THR A 193 14.70 6.56 -7.83
N LYS A 194 15.98 6.24 -7.89
CA LYS A 194 16.43 5.10 -8.69
C LYS A 194 15.84 3.78 -8.17
N ALA A 195 15.72 3.65 -6.84
CA ALA A 195 15.10 2.48 -6.23
C ALA A 195 13.64 2.31 -6.66
N GLU A 196 12.88 3.41 -6.90
CA GLU A 196 11.51 3.37 -7.42
C GLU A 196 11.47 2.89 -8.88
N GLU A 197 12.39 3.35 -9.71
CA GLU A 197 12.52 2.89 -11.10
C GLU A 197 12.83 1.39 -11.16
N GLU A 198 13.75 0.93 -10.31
CA GLU A 198 14.10 -0.48 -10.18
C GLU A 198 12.91 -1.31 -9.70
N LEU A 199 12.15 -0.83 -8.70
CA LEU A 199 10.94 -1.49 -8.23
C LEU A 199 9.91 -1.62 -9.34
N THR A 200 9.65 -0.55 -10.09
CA THR A 200 8.68 -0.53 -11.19
C THR A 200 9.04 -1.57 -12.27
N ALA A 201 10.31 -1.63 -12.65
CA ALA A 201 10.81 -2.62 -13.60
C ALA A 201 10.68 -4.05 -13.07
N GLU A 202 10.99 -4.27 -11.78
CA GLU A 202 10.88 -5.58 -11.13
C GLU A 202 9.42 -6.03 -11.02
N LEU A 203 8.49 -5.16 -10.58
CA LEU A 203 7.06 -5.46 -10.49
C LEU A 203 6.47 -5.82 -11.86
N SER A 204 6.85 -5.10 -12.91
CA SER A 204 6.41 -5.40 -14.28
C SER A 204 6.88 -6.79 -14.74
N ARG A 205 8.07 -7.22 -14.32
CA ARG A 205 8.60 -8.58 -14.57
C ARG A 205 7.86 -9.63 -13.73
N ILE A 206 7.67 -9.37 -12.43
CA ILE A 206 7.00 -10.27 -11.49
C ILE A 206 5.53 -10.46 -11.88
N HIS A 207 4.89 -9.45 -12.47
CA HIS A 207 3.49 -9.53 -12.93
C HIS A 207 3.26 -10.72 -13.87
N GLN A 208 4.24 -11.11 -14.68
CA GLN A 208 4.14 -12.24 -15.60
C GLN A 208 4.34 -13.59 -14.91
N SER A 209 5.21 -13.66 -13.89
CA SER A 209 5.54 -14.90 -13.16
C SER A 209 4.74 -15.06 -11.87
N TRP A 210 4.37 -14.02 -11.25
CA TRP A 210 3.82 -13.78 -9.91
C TRP A 210 4.36 -14.76 -8.86
N SER A 211 5.31 -14.32 -8.06
CA SER A 211 5.87 -15.06 -6.93
C SER A 211 5.81 -14.19 -5.69
N LEU A 212 5.23 -14.70 -4.60
CA LEU A 212 5.15 -13.97 -3.34
C LEU A 212 6.54 -13.62 -2.80
N THR A 213 7.48 -14.55 -2.90
CA THR A 213 8.87 -14.33 -2.47
C THR A 213 9.54 -13.22 -3.28
N GLU A 214 9.36 -13.21 -4.61
CA GLU A 214 9.91 -12.14 -5.46
C GLU A 214 9.29 -10.78 -5.14
N LEU A 215 8.00 -10.72 -4.81
CA LEU A 215 7.33 -9.49 -4.39
C LEU A 215 7.86 -8.97 -3.04
N GLU A 216 8.06 -9.87 -2.07
CA GLU A 216 8.64 -9.53 -0.77
C GLU A 216 10.09 -9.06 -0.92
N ASP A 217 10.89 -9.73 -1.74
CA ASP A 217 12.27 -9.35 -2.03
C ASP A 217 12.35 -8.00 -2.73
N ALA A 218 11.49 -7.75 -3.73
CA ALA A 218 11.42 -6.46 -4.42
C ALA A 218 11.02 -5.32 -3.46
N ALA A 219 10.03 -5.55 -2.58
CA ALA A 219 9.62 -4.56 -1.59
C ALA A 219 10.72 -4.27 -0.56
N ASN A 220 11.45 -5.30 -0.11
CA ASN A 220 12.58 -5.14 0.81
C ASN A 220 13.76 -4.43 0.14
N LYS A 221 14.08 -4.76 -1.12
CA LYS A 221 15.11 -4.09 -1.91
C LYS A 221 14.78 -2.61 -2.10
N TYR A 222 13.54 -2.30 -2.47
CA TYR A 222 13.05 -0.93 -2.58
C TYR A 222 13.20 -0.16 -1.26
N GLN A 223 12.71 -0.71 -0.16
CA GLN A 223 12.78 -0.11 1.16
C GLN A 223 14.22 0.21 1.57
N ASN A 224 15.17 -0.69 1.30
CA ASN A 224 16.59 -0.46 1.59
C ASN A 224 17.20 0.60 0.65
N GLY A 225 16.87 0.57 -0.63
CA GLY A 225 17.38 1.52 -1.62
C GLY A 225 16.99 2.96 -1.32
N VAL A 226 15.71 3.21 -1.03
CA VAL A 226 15.23 4.58 -0.72
C VAL A 226 15.80 5.16 0.57
N CYS A 227 16.33 4.33 1.48
CA CYS A 227 17.05 4.83 2.67
C CYS A 227 18.31 5.61 2.30
N ASP A 228 18.98 5.22 1.22
CA ASP A 228 20.25 5.79 0.79
C ASP A 228 20.08 7.01 -0.14
N GLU A 229 18.86 7.23 -0.64
CA GLU A 229 18.52 8.31 -1.56
C GLU A 229 17.82 9.49 -0.87
N HIS A 230 17.66 10.61 -1.58
CA HIS A 230 16.87 11.74 -1.11
C HIS A 230 15.39 11.48 -1.40
N TYR A 231 14.78 10.68 -0.53
CA TYR A 231 13.41 10.17 -0.70
C TYR A 231 12.34 11.17 -0.22
N HIS A 232 12.48 11.72 1.00
CA HIS A 232 11.53 12.71 1.51
C HIS A 232 11.97 14.14 1.17
N LEU A 233 11.02 14.95 0.74
CA LEU A 233 11.19 16.39 0.60
C LEU A 233 10.83 17.06 1.93
N ASP A 234 11.85 17.43 2.73
CA ASP A 234 11.64 17.98 4.08
C ASP A 234 11.28 19.47 4.06
N ARG A 235 11.81 20.21 3.09
CA ARG A 235 11.53 21.64 2.87
C ARG A 235 11.07 21.88 1.45
N ILE A 236 10.04 22.71 1.29
CA ILE A 236 9.44 23.06 0.00
C ILE A 236 9.71 24.56 -0.23
N ASP A 237 10.43 24.88 -1.29
CA ASP A 237 10.49 26.23 -1.84
C ASP A 237 9.40 26.35 -2.91
N PRO A 238 8.42 27.27 -2.76
CA PRO A 238 7.30 27.41 -3.70
C PRO A 238 7.75 27.64 -5.16
N LYS A 239 8.93 28.22 -5.38
CA LYS A 239 9.46 28.54 -6.73
C LYS A 239 10.33 27.44 -7.33
N ALA A 240 10.90 26.57 -6.51
CA ALA A 240 11.72 25.46 -6.98
C ALA A 240 10.86 24.37 -7.65
N ARG A 241 11.47 23.62 -8.56
CA ARG A 241 10.82 22.46 -9.20
C ARG A 241 11.37 21.17 -8.63
N TYR A 242 10.48 20.20 -8.46
CA TYR A 242 10.78 18.92 -7.85
C TYR A 242 10.25 17.77 -8.69
N ASP A 243 11.03 16.71 -8.81
CA ASP A 243 10.61 15.43 -9.39
C ASP A 243 9.87 14.62 -8.31
N VAL A 244 8.58 14.93 -8.17
CA VAL A 244 7.74 14.32 -7.13
C VAL A 244 7.30 12.94 -7.59
N SER A 245 7.47 11.94 -6.70
CA SER A 245 6.89 10.61 -6.85
C SER A 245 5.46 10.59 -6.31
N THR A 246 5.30 10.94 -5.01
CA THR A 246 3.98 10.93 -4.37
C THR A 246 3.78 12.11 -3.42
N ILE A 247 2.51 12.48 -3.22
CA ILE A 247 2.04 13.34 -2.14
C ILE A 247 1.02 12.54 -1.35
N ALA A 248 1.25 12.33 -0.05
CA ALA A 248 0.36 11.55 0.80
C ALA A 248 -0.24 12.39 1.93
N VAL A 249 -1.55 12.26 2.12
CA VAL A 249 -2.33 12.96 3.15
C VAL A 249 -3.02 11.94 4.05
N PRO A 250 -2.94 12.09 5.39
CA PRO A 250 -3.59 11.17 6.31
C PRO A 250 -5.10 11.39 6.37
N VAL A 251 -5.85 10.30 6.52
CA VAL A 251 -7.30 10.30 6.84
C VAL A 251 -7.45 9.74 8.26
N CYS A 252 -7.87 10.59 9.20
CA CYS A 252 -7.92 10.29 10.63
C CYS A 252 -9.37 10.22 11.11
N VAL A 253 -9.92 9.03 11.29
CA VAL A 253 -11.32 8.84 11.76
C VAL A 253 -11.42 8.77 13.29
N TYR A 254 -10.38 8.29 13.96
CA TYR A 254 -10.39 8.14 15.42
C TYR A 254 -9.13 8.72 16.04
N ARG A 255 -9.30 9.64 17.01
CA ARG A 255 -8.22 10.17 17.88
C ARG A 255 -6.98 10.65 17.13
N ASP A 256 -7.16 11.29 16.00
CA ASP A 256 -6.07 11.82 15.15
C ASP A 256 -5.05 10.76 14.67
N VAL A 257 -5.40 9.47 14.76
CA VAL A 257 -4.57 8.37 14.24
C VAL A 257 -5.02 8.03 12.83
N PRO A 258 -4.11 8.07 11.84
CA PRO A 258 -4.47 7.73 10.47
C PRO A 258 -4.92 6.28 10.34
N VAL A 259 -6.10 6.08 9.78
CA VAL A 259 -6.60 4.74 9.38
C VAL A 259 -6.26 4.46 7.92
N MET A 260 -6.19 5.51 7.11
CA MET A 260 -5.87 5.49 5.68
C MET A 260 -4.99 6.67 5.31
N CYS A 261 -4.36 6.61 4.13
CA CYS A 261 -3.77 7.75 3.45
C CYS A 261 -4.32 7.84 2.03
N PHE A 262 -4.62 9.05 1.60
CA PHE A 262 -4.76 9.37 0.19
C PHE A 262 -3.39 9.68 -0.37
N VAL A 263 -3.07 9.10 -1.50
CA VAL A 263 -1.75 9.23 -2.13
C VAL A 263 -1.97 9.69 -3.56
N ALA A 264 -1.57 10.91 -3.89
CA ALA A 264 -1.45 11.37 -5.26
C ALA A 264 -0.12 10.86 -5.84
N GLY A 265 -0.17 10.33 -7.05
CA GLY A 265 1.00 9.85 -7.80
C GLY A 265 0.82 10.13 -9.29
N SER A 266 1.65 9.51 -10.10
CA SER A 266 1.58 9.71 -11.56
C SER A 266 1.87 11.14 -11.98
N ILE A 267 2.82 11.77 -11.34
CA ILE A 267 3.27 13.13 -11.65
C ILE A 267 4.42 13.00 -12.65
N ASP A 268 4.09 13.09 -13.95
CA ASP A 268 5.04 12.75 -15.02
C ASP A 268 6.15 13.78 -15.21
N LYS A 269 5.93 15.02 -14.79
CA LYS A 269 6.87 16.14 -15.00
C LYS A 269 7.19 16.81 -13.68
N PRO A 270 8.39 17.39 -13.53
CA PRO A 270 8.71 18.19 -12.36
C PRO A 270 7.70 19.32 -12.14
N ILE A 271 7.18 19.43 -10.93
CA ILE A 271 6.22 20.45 -10.50
C ILE A 271 6.86 21.44 -9.54
N THR A 272 6.30 22.65 -9.44
CA THR A 272 6.79 23.68 -8.51
C THR A 272 6.34 23.36 -7.08
N GLY A 273 7.06 23.89 -6.08
CA GLY A 273 6.65 23.78 -4.68
C GLY A 273 5.24 24.34 -4.45
N ALA A 274 4.86 25.44 -5.11
CA ALA A 274 3.50 25.99 -5.05
C ALA A 274 2.45 24.99 -5.58
N GLN A 275 2.75 24.25 -6.66
CA GLN A 275 1.86 23.19 -7.15
C GLN A 275 1.75 22.01 -6.19
N ILE A 276 2.84 21.64 -5.50
CA ILE A 276 2.81 20.62 -4.44
C ILE A 276 1.86 21.05 -3.32
N GLU A 277 1.97 22.30 -2.87
CA GLU A 277 1.14 22.87 -1.81
C GLU A 277 -0.34 22.92 -2.19
N ASP A 278 -0.67 23.31 -3.44
CA ASP A 278 -2.04 23.32 -3.96
C ASP A 278 -2.64 21.90 -3.99
N ILE A 279 -1.94 20.92 -4.56
CA ILE A 279 -2.38 19.52 -4.58
C ILE A 279 -2.62 19.02 -3.15
N ALA A 280 -1.66 19.23 -2.26
CA ALA A 280 -1.76 18.78 -0.88
C ALA A 280 -2.91 19.45 -0.11
N ALA A 281 -3.15 20.75 -0.32
CA ALA A 281 -4.28 21.48 0.29
C ALA A 281 -5.63 20.90 -0.14
N ARG A 282 -5.84 20.68 -1.41
CA ARG A 282 -7.07 20.07 -1.97
C ARG A 282 -7.28 18.64 -1.48
N MET A 283 -6.19 17.84 -1.40
CA MET A 283 -6.25 16.50 -0.82
C MET A 283 -6.62 16.51 0.67
N LYS A 284 -6.09 17.47 1.44
CA LYS A 284 -6.44 17.63 2.86
C LYS A 284 -7.91 17.98 3.04
N GLU A 285 -8.43 18.93 2.27
CA GLU A 285 -9.86 19.27 2.30
C GLU A 285 -10.73 18.05 2.00
N SER A 286 -10.38 17.24 1.01
CA SER A 286 -11.09 15.98 0.72
C SER A 286 -10.97 14.97 1.86
N ALA A 287 -9.79 14.82 2.46
CA ALA A 287 -9.59 13.94 3.61
C ALA A 287 -10.41 14.38 4.83
N ASP A 288 -10.51 15.70 5.06
CA ASP A 288 -11.32 16.28 6.15
C ASP A 288 -12.82 16.05 5.92
N ARG A 289 -13.32 16.24 4.69
CA ARG A 289 -14.72 15.92 4.34
C ARG A 289 -15.04 14.44 4.53
N VAL A 290 -14.17 13.55 4.07
CA VAL A 290 -14.31 12.10 4.25
C VAL A 290 -14.29 11.72 5.73
N THR A 291 -13.41 12.32 6.51
CA THR A 291 -13.34 12.14 7.97
C THR A 291 -14.63 12.57 8.64
N ALA A 292 -15.14 13.76 8.32
CA ALA A 292 -16.39 14.28 8.89
C ALA A 292 -17.59 13.38 8.57
N LEU A 293 -17.70 12.88 7.33
CA LEU A 293 -18.77 11.97 6.92
C LEU A 293 -18.67 10.61 7.64
N ALA A 294 -17.47 10.08 7.79
CA ALA A 294 -17.23 8.82 8.49
C ALA A 294 -17.56 8.93 9.98
N MET A 295 -17.20 10.03 10.63
CA MET A 295 -17.52 10.29 12.05
C MET A 295 -19.02 10.51 12.29
N GLY A 296 -19.73 11.12 11.36
CA GLY A 296 -21.18 11.35 11.46
C GLY A 296 -22.01 10.05 11.39
N LYS A 297 -21.47 8.99 10.79
CA LYS A 297 -22.11 7.64 10.76
C LYS A 297 -21.69 6.71 11.90
N THR A 298 -20.60 7.01 12.59
CA THR A 298 -20.12 6.21 13.74
C THR A 298 -20.70 6.65 15.08
N SER A 299 -21.58 7.66 15.07
CA SER A 299 -22.26 8.20 16.27
C SER A 299 -23.65 7.60 16.50
N VAL A 300 -23.97 6.42 15.91
CA VAL A 300 -25.23 5.68 16.13
C VAL A 300 -24.96 4.37 16.86
#